data_b3bedde5204bd6ecd07c1429c985cdf1
#
_entry.id   b3bedde5204bd6ecd07c1429c985cdf1
#
_cell.length_a   1.000
_cell.length_b   1.000
_cell.length_c   1.000
_cell.angle_alpha   90.00
_cell.angle_beta   90.00
_cell.angle_gamma   90.00
#
_symmetry.space_group_name_H-M   'P 1'
#
loop_
_entity.id
_entity.type
_entity.pdbx_description
1 polymer ?
#
loop_
_entity_poly.entity_id
_entity_poly.type
_entity_poly.pdbx_seq_one_letter_code
_entity_poly.pdbx_strand_id
1 'polypeptide(L)'
;GEALKSTIFTVLPPTLELCFCAILLATLFGIPLGLIGAIYPANFIGKTIRTLSAVGLSLPVFWIAPILLYFSAINAWEISAIGQYNLLYEIKPISGFPIIDVWFVEAPYRIKIIQNVLQHLALPTLVLTILPTMEIVRLVQQRAEFIFQQNYVKVASTRGWSKFSVLRKYVLRNTLPLLIPHTTRLFTLVITQCMLVENTLGWPGIGRWLIDAVTQQD
;
A
#
# COMPACT_ATOMS: atom_id res chain seq x y z
N GLY A 1 -16.45 -13.25 -26.77
CA GLY A 1 -16.43 -13.57 -25.34
C GLY A 1 -15.14 -14.18 -24.85
N GLU A 2 -14.54 -15.13 -25.57
CA GLU A 2 -13.31 -15.81 -25.13
C GLU A 2 -12.08 -14.90 -25.18
N ALA A 3 -11.98 -14.06 -26.19
CA ALA A 3 -10.87 -13.08 -26.30
C ALA A 3 -10.86 -12.07 -25.15
N LEU A 4 -12.01 -11.59 -24.74
CA LEU A 4 -12.14 -10.69 -23.60
C LEU A 4 -11.78 -11.37 -22.29
N LYS A 5 -12.23 -12.61 -22.08
CA LYS A 5 -11.90 -13.41 -20.90
C LYS A 5 -10.39 -13.64 -20.77
N SER A 6 -9.74 -14.05 -21.86
CA SER A 6 -8.27 -14.26 -21.86
C SER A 6 -7.51 -12.95 -21.57
N THR A 7 -7.96 -11.83 -22.10
CA THR A 7 -7.38 -10.51 -21.84
C THR A 7 -7.50 -10.12 -20.37
N ILE A 8 -8.67 -10.32 -19.77
CA ILE A 8 -8.89 -10.03 -18.34
C ILE A 8 -7.94 -10.85 -17.47
N PHE A 9 -7.77 -12.15 -17.73
CA PHE A 9 -6.84 -13.01 -17.00
C PHE A 9 -5.37 -12.60 -17.16
N THR A 10 -5.03 -11.83 -18.17
CA THR A 10 -3.69 -11.30 -18.38
C THR A 10 -3.46 -9.97 -17.66
N VAL A 11 -4.45 -9.08 -17.64
CA VAL A 11 -4.30 -7.71 -17.11
C VAL A 11 -4.72 -7.57 -15.63
N LEU A 12 -5.55 -8.47 -15.12
CA LEU A 12 -6.02 -8.42 -13.74
C LEU A 12 -4.92 -8.73 -12.70
N PRO A 13 -4.08 -9.78 -12.86
CA PRO A 13 -3.01 -10.08 -11.90
C PRO A 13 -2.05 -8.93 -11.63
N PRO A 14 -1.54 -8.17 -12.61
CA PRO A 14 -0.68 -7.01 -12.36
C PRO A 14 -1.33 -5.96 -11.47
N THR A 15 -2.60 -5.66 -11.67
CA THR A 15 -3.36 -4.72 -10.83
C THR A 15 -3.49 -5.24 -9.40
N LEU A 16 -3.86 -6.51 -9.23
CA LEU A 16 -3.99 -7.14 -7.91
C LEU A 16 -2.66 -7.19 -7.17
N GLU A 17 -1.56 -7.42 -7.87
CA GLU A 17 -0.21 -7.40 -7.30
C GLU A 17 0.09 -6.04 -6.64
N LEU A 18 -0.15 -4.94 -7.34
CA LEU A 18 0.02 -3.59 -6.80
C LEU A 18 -0.91 -3.33 -5.61
N CYS A 19 -2.18 -3.67 -5.74
CA CYS A 19 -3.17 -3.45 -4.69
C CYS A 19 -2.85 -4.22 -3.41
N PHE A 20 -2.49 -5.49 -3.51
CA PHE A 20 -2.12 -6.29 -2.35
C PHE A 20 -0.82 -5.81 -1.70
N CYS A 21 0.19 -5.47 -2.48
CA CYS A 21 1.43 -4.91 -1.94
C CYS A 21 1.18 -3.58 -1.23
N ALA A 22 0.39 -2.69 -1.81
CA ALA A 22 0.06 -1.41 -1.21
C ALA A 22 -0.71 -1.55 0.10
N ILE A 23 -1.73 -2.42 0.14
CA ILE A 23 -2.55 -2.66 1.34
C ILE A 23 -1.72 -3.35 2.43
N LEU A 24 -0.88 -4.31 2.06
CA LEU A 24 0.01 -4.99 3.00
C LEU A 24 0.95 -4.01 3.68
N LEU A 25 1.63 -3.15 2.92
CA LEU A 25 2.52 -2.13 3.46
C LEU A 25 1.77 -1.05 4.24
N ALA A 26 0.60 -0.65 3.78
CA ALA A 26 -0.25 0.31 4.49
C ALA A 26 -0.66 -0.21 5.87
N THR A 27 -1.01 -1.48 5.97
CA THR A 27 -1.35 -2.14 7.23
C THR A 27 -0.13 -2.29 8.13
N LEU A 28 0.99 -2.72 7.56
CA LEU A 28 2.24 -2.96 8.28
C LEU A 28 2.80 -1.68 8.91
N PHE A 29 2.71 -0.54 8.22
CA PHE A 29 3.20 0.75 8.71
C PHE A 29 2.11 1.61 9.36
N GLY A 30 0.89 1.55 8.86
CA GLY A 30 -0.22 2.38 9.33
C GLY A 30 -0.68 2.05 10.74
N ILE A 31 -0.81 0.77 11.06
CA ILE A 31 -1.24 0.33 12.40
C ILE A 31 -0.23 0.74 13.47
N PRO A 32 1.08 0.42 13.36
CA PRO A 32 2.05 0.86 14.34
C PRO A 32 2.14 2.37 14.51
N LEU A 33 2.12 3.13 13.42
CA LEU A 33 2.17 4.59 13.48
C LEU A 33 0.94 5.18 14.16
N GLY A 34 -0.25 4.67 13.85
CA GLY A 34 -1.48 5.10 14.52
C GLY A 34 -1.48 4.80 16.01
N LEU A 35 -0.99 3.64 16.42
CA LEU A 35 -0.86 3.27 17.82
C LEU A 35 0.17 4.13 18.56
N ILE A 36 1.32 4.41 17.96
CA ILE A 36 2.32 5.32 18.53
C ILE A 36 1.73 6.72 18.73
N GLY A 37 1.00 7.22 17.75
CA GLY A 37 0.31 8.51 17.85
C GLY A 37 -0.71 8.54 18.98
N ALA A 38 -1.40 7.44 19.23
CA ALA A 38 -2.39 7.33 20.30
C ALA A 38 -1.78 7.20 21.70
N ILE A 39 -0.61 6.56 21.81
CA ILE A 39 0.13 6.43 23.07
C ILE A 39 0.63 7.80 23.54
N TYR A 40 1.01 8.68 22.63
CA TYR A 40 1.55 10.02 22.90
C TYR A 40 0.69 11.13 22.28
N PRO A 41 -0.60 11.24 22.61
CA PRO A 41 -1.53 12.11 21.88
C PRO A 41 -1.24 13.61 22.05
N ALA A 42 -0.70 14.01 23.19
CA ALA A 42 -0.40 15.41 23.52
C ALA A 42 1.02 15.85 23.17
N ASN A 43 1.91 14.89 22.90
CA ASN A 43 3.30 15.13 22.59
C ASN A 43 3.49 15.55 21.13
N PHE A 44 4.69 16.03 20.80
CA PHE A 44 5.11 16.34 19.44
C PHE A 44 4.89 15.13 18.49
N ILE A 45 5.18 13.92 18.94
CA ILE A 45 5.01 12.68 18.14
C ILE A 45 3.54 12.49 17.73
N GLY A 46 2.61 12.51 18.67
CA GLY A 46 1.18 12.34 18.39
C GLY A 46 0.62 13.43 17.49
N LYS A 47 1.00 14.67 17.73
CA LYS A 47 0.59 15.82 16.89
C LYS A 47 1.16 15.72 15.49
N THR A 48 2.42 15.32 15.35
CA THR A 48 3.07 15.14 14.05
C THR A 48 2.41 14.03 13.23
N ILE A 49 2.11 12.89 13.85
CA ILE A 49 1.43 11.77 13.18
C ILE A 49 0.03 12.18 12.72
N ARG A 50 -0.71 12.90 13.56
CA ARG A 50 -2.03 13.43 13.20
C ARG A 50 -1.97 14.40 12.03
N THR A 51 -1.01 15.32 12.04
CA THR A 51 -0.80 16.28 10.96
C THR A 51 -0.37 15.57 9.67
N LEU A 52 0.59 14.65 9.74
CA LEU A 52 1.05 13.89 8.58
C LEU A 52 -0.07 13.07 7.94
N SER A 53 -0.93 12.42 8.73
CA SER A 53 -2.06 11.67 8.19
C SER A 53 -3.05 12.59 7.48
N ALA A 54 -3.35 13.76 8.03
CA ALA A 54 -4.22 14.75 7.42
C ALA A 54 -3.64 15.31 6.11
N VAL A 55 -2.37 15.66 6.10
CA VAL A 55 -1.66 16.16 4.89
C VAL A 55 -1.59 15.05 3.84
N GLY A 56 -1.22 13.83 4.24
CA GLY A 56 -1.13 12.69 3.32
C GLY A 56 -2.44 12.35 2.63
N LEU A 57 -3.56 12.47 3.34
CA LEU A 57 -4.91 12.26 2.76
C LEU A 57 -5.30 13.36 1.77
N SER A 58 -4.67 14.51 1.84
CA SER A 58 -4.93 15.65 0.95
C SER A 58 -4.09 15.61 -0.34
N LEU A 59 -3.07 14.75 -0.41
CA LEU A 59 -2.17 14.69 -1.56
C LEU A 59 -2.81 13.97 -2.75
N PRO A 60 -2.86 14.61 -3.94
CA PRO A 60 -3.36 13.95 -5.14
C PRO A 60 -2.32 12.98 -5.71
N VAL A 61 -2.72 11.71 -5.86
CA VAL A 61 -1.83 10.63 -6.34
C VAL A 61 -1.29 10.90 -7.75
N PHE A 62 -2.10 11.51 -8.61
CA PHE A 62 -1.68 11.83 -9.98
C PHE A 62 -0.57 12.89 -10.06
N TRP A 63 -0.31 13.64 -8.96
CA TRP A 63 0.86 14.50 -8.83
C TRP A 63 2.08 13.74 -8.31
N ILE A 64 1.87 12.87 -7.34
CA ILE A 64 2.96 12.17 -6.64
C ILE A 64 3.70 11.24 -7.58
N ALA A 65 2.96 10.46 -8.41
CA ALA A 65 3.55 9.49 -9.30
C ALA A 65 4.57 10.10 -10.29
N PRO A 66 4.23 11.14 -11.09
CA PRO A 66 5.19 11.75 -12.01
C PRO A 66 6.30 12.51 -11.30
N ILE A 67 6.03 13.12 -10.14
CA ILE A 67 7.06 13.84 -9.36
C ILE A 67 8.09 12.84 -8.83
N LEU A 68 7.67 11.74 -8.21
CA LEU A 68 8.59 10.72 -7.72
C LEU A 68 9.36 10.05 -8.85
N LEU A 69 8.72 9.77 -9.97
CA LEU A 69 9.39 9.24 -11.15
C LEU A 69 10.49 10.19 -11.64
N TYR A 70 10.19 11.47 -11.75
CA TYR A 70 11.16 12.49 -12.16
C TYR A 70 12.35 12.58 -11.20
N PHE A 71 12.08 12.70 -9.90
CA PHE A 71 13.16 12.78 -8.90
C PHE A 71 13.99 11.50 -8.82
N SER A 72 13.39 10.33 -8.96
CA SER A 72 14.12 9.07 -8.98
C SER A 72 15.01 8.95 -10.21
N ALA A 73 14.53 9.42 -11.35
CA ALA A 73 15.30 9.39 -12.60
C ALA A 73 16.50 10.35 -12.58
N ILE A 74 16.30 11.60 -12.14
CA ILE A 74 17.43 12.60 -12.11
C ILE A 74 18.49 12.25 -11.06
N ASN A 75 18.12 11.55 -9.99
CA ASN A 75 19.07 11.10 -8.97
C ASN A 75 19.60 9.67 -9.22
N ALA A 76 19.26 9.10 -10.37
CA ALA A 76 19.65 7.73 -10.75
C ALA A 76 19.34 6.67 -9.68
N TRP A 77 18.18 6.75 -9.07
CA TRP A 77 17.73 5.73 -8.12
C TRP A 77 17.46 4.42 -8.85
N GLU A 78 17.85 3.32 -8.26
CA GLU A 78 17.64 1.99 -8.84
C GLU A 78 16.16 1.62 -9.04
N ILE A 79 15.25 2.35 -8.40
CA ILE A 79 13.80 2.16 -8.50
C ILE A 79 13.15 2.99 -9.61
N SER A 80 13.91 3.77 -10.39
CA SER A 80 13.40 4.62 -11.48
C SER A 80 13.08 3.82 -12.76
N ALA A 81 12.43 2.68 -12.61
CA ALA A 81 12.11 1.77 -13.70
C ALA A 81 10.61 1.81 -14.04
N ILE A 82 10.30 1.62 -15.32
CA ILE A 82 8.93 1.56 -15.86
C ILE A 82 8.58 0.12 -16.21
N GLY A 83 7.34 -0.29 -15.97
CA GLY A 83 6.86 -1.65 -16.19
C GLY A 83 7.10 -2.58 -14.99
N GLN A 84 6.79 -3.87 -15.15
CA GLN A 84 6.88 -4.88 -14.09
C GLN A 84 8.31 -5.41 -13.86
N TYR A 85 9.08 -5.54 -14.92
CA TYR A 85 10.47 -5.99 -14.91
C TYR A 85 11.10 -5.73 -16.27
N ASN A 86 12.43 -5.88 -16.34
CA ASN A 86 13.15 -5.70 -17.59
C ASN A 86 12.75 -6.80 -18.59
N LEU A 87 12.35 -6.40 -19.79
CA LEU A 87 11.90 -7.31 -20.85
C LEU A 87 12.99 -8.28 -21.36
N LEU A 88 14.24 -8.05 -20.99
CA LEU A 88 15.34 -9.00 -21.29
C LEU A 88 15.27 -10.26 -20.42
N TYR A 89 14.52 -10.25 -19.33
CA TYR A 89 14.32 -11.40 -18.47
C TYR A 89 13.04 -12.13 -18.84
N GLU A 90 13.13 -13.45 -18.92
CA GLU A 90 11.96 -14.32 -19.15
C GLU A 90 11.47 -14.86 -17.81
N ILE A 91 10.22 -14.53 -17.47
CA ILE A 91 9.52 -15.07 -16.30
C ILE A 91 8.29 -15.82 -16.81
N LYS A 92 8.29 -17.14 -16.65
CA LYS A 92 7.14 -17.96 -17.04
C LYS A 92 5.95 -17.66 -16.12
N PRO A 93 4.78 -17.32 -16.66
CA PRO A 93 3.60 -17.08 -15.84
C PRO A 93 3.06 -18.42 -15.29
N ILE A 94 3.18 -18.59 -13.98
CA ILE A 94 2.59 -19.73 -13.23
C ILE A 94 1.34 -19.25 -12.52
N SER A 95 1.45 -18.23 -11.66
CA SER A 95 0.34 -17.61 -10.96
C SER A 95 -0.19 -16.36 -11.67
N GLY A 96 0.57 -15.78 -12.58
CA GLY A 96 0.33 -14.48 -13.20
C GLY A 96 0.86 -13.29 -12.39
N PHE A 97 1.48 -13.53 -11.24
CA PHE A 97 2.11 -12.52 -10.40
C PHE A 97 3.63 -12.62 -10.50
N PRO A 98 4.31 -11.71 -11.19
CA PRO A 98 5.78 -11.75 -11.34
C PRO A 98 6.54 -11.80 -10.02
N ILE A 99 6.05 -11.15 -8.97
CA ILE A 99 6.66 -11.20 -7.64
C ILE A 99 6.68 -12.61 -7.04
N ILE A 100 5.73 -13.46 -7.41
CA ILE A 100 5.66 -14.87 -7.00
C ILE A 100 6.41 -15.74 -8.01
N ASP A 101 6.14 -15.55 -9.28
CA ASP A 101 6.66 -16.41 -10.36
C ASP A 101 8.17 -16.32 -10.51
N VAL A 102 8.76 -15.18 -10.17
CA VAL A 102 10.22 -14.97 -10.22
C VAL A 102 11.00 -15.94 -9.33
N TRP A 103 10.38 -16.43 -8.24
CA TRP A 103 11.02 -17.39 -7.33
C TRP A 103 11.19 -18.79 -7.93
N PHE A 104 10.45 -19.10 -8.98
CA PHE A 104 10.47 -20.38 -9.69
C PHE A 104 11.31 -20.35 -10.97
N VAL A 105 12.01 -19.24 -11.23
CA VAL A 105 12.89 -19.12 -12.41
C VAL A 105 14.14 -19.99 -12.20
N GLU A 106 14.37 -20.89 -13.15
CA GLU A 106 15.54 -21.76 -13.18
C GLU A 106 16.66 -21.10 -14.01
N ALA A 107 17.32 -20.10 -13.44
CA ALA A 107 18.42 -19.41 -14.11
C ALA A 107 19.58 -19.17 -13.12
N PRO A 108 20.83 -19.20 -13.57
CA PRO A 108 21.98 -18.96 -12.68
C PRO A 108 21.97 -17.56 -12.05
N TYR A 109 21.29 -16.60 -12.69
CA TYR A 109 21.14 -15.21 -12.22
C TYR A 109 19.74 -14.91 -11.63
N ARG A 110 19.07 -15.91 -11.07
CA ARG A 110 17.74 -15.76 -10.46
C ARG A 110 17.65 -14.62 -9.45
N ILE A 111 18.68 -14.43 -8.63
CA ILE A 111 18.72 -13.35 -7.64
C ILE A 111 18.67 -11.98 -8.31
N LYS A 112 19.34 -11.79 -9.43
CA LYS A 112 19.31 -10.54 -10.20
C LYS A 112 17.91 -10.28 -10.78
N ILE A 113 17.21 -11.32 -11.23
CA ILE A 113 15.83 -11.21 -11.74
C ILE A 113 14.88 -10.86 -10.61
N ILE A 114 15.00 -11.47 -9.44
CA ILE A 114 14.22 -11.14 -8.24
C ILE A 114 14.43 -9.67 -7.85
N GLN A 115 15.69 -9.23 -7.79
CA GLN A 115 16.03 -7.84 -7.51
C GLN A 115 15.41 -6.88 -8.53
N ASN A 116 15.44 -7.23 -9.81
CA ASN A 116 14.85 -6.42 -10.88
C ASN A 116 13.32 -6.28 -10.70
N VAL A 117 12.62 -7.37 -10.42
CA VAL A 117 11.17 -7.35 -10.14
C VAL A 117 10.85 -6.44 -8.96
N LEU A 118 11.60 -6.56 -7.86
CA LEU A 118 11.40 -5.72 -6.68
C LEU A 118 11.68 -4.25 -6.95
N GLN A 119 12.70 -3.93 -7.72
CA GLN A 119 13.03 -2.54 -8.12
C GLN A 119 11.92 -1.91 -8.94
N HIS A 120 11.31 -2.65 -9.87
CA HIS A 120 10.19 -2.16 -10.69
C HIS A 120 8.90 -2.02 -9.88
N LEU A 121 8.69 -2.88 -8.88
CA LEU A 121 7.52 -2.85 -8.01
C LEU A 121 7.58 -1.71 -6.98
N ALA A 122 8.78 -1.24 -6.63
CA ALA A 122 8.99 -0.30 -5.52
C ALA A 122 8.28 1.04 -5.73
N LEU A 123 8.48 1.72 -6.85
CA LEU A 123 7.92 3.05 -7.08
C LEU A 123 6.39 3.06 -7.19
N PRO A 124 5.74 2.19 -7.98
CA PRO A 124 4.28 2.11 -8.01
C PRO A 124 3.67 1.80 -6.66
N THR A 125 4.26 0.87 -5.92
CA THR A 125 3.80 0.48 -4.60
C THR A 125 3.94 1.60 -3.59
N LEU A 126 5.06 2.34 -3.57
CA LEU A 126 5.25 3.50 -2.70
C LEU A 126 4.18 4.57 -2.94
N VAL A 127 3.90 4.89 -4.20
CA VAL A 127 2.87 5.87 -4.55
C VAL A 127 1.49 5.42 -4.09
N LEU A 128 1.11 4.18 -4.36
CA LEU A 128 -0.19 3.64 -3.97
C LEU A 128 -0.34 3.44 -2.45
N THR A 129 0.76 3.24 -1.74
CA THR A 129 0.75 2.99 -0.29
C THR A 129 0.46 4.26 0.52
N ILE A 130 0.76 5.44 0.01
CA ILE A 130 0.66 6.70 0.78
C ILE A 130 -0.76 6.90 1.33
N LEU A 131 -1.77 6.89 0.48
CA LEU A 131 -3.14 7.20 0.88
C LEU A 131 -3.76 6.17 1.83
N PRO A 132 -3.71 4.86 1.55
CA PRO A 132 -4.24 3.87 2.47
C PRO A 132 -3.49 3.83 3.80
N THR A 133 -2.18 4.08 3.82
CA THR A 133 -1.40 4.19 5.06
C THR A 133 -1.91 5.36 5.91
N MET A 134 -2.10 6.53 5.32
CA MET A 134 -2.60 7.70 6.04
C MET A 134 -4.03 7.50 6.56
N GLU A 135 -4.88 6.82 5.81
CA GLU A 135 -6.24 6.47 6.25
C GLU A 135 -6.23 5.49 7.43
N ILE A 136 -5.39 4.46 7.39
CA ILE A 136 -5.22 3.51 8.50
C ILE A 136 -4.65 4.22 9.73
N VAL A 137 -3.64 5.05 9.57
CA VAL A 137 -3.06 5.83 10.68
C VAL A 137 -4.14 6.68 11.35
N ARG A 138 -4.93 7.39 10.57
CA ARG A 138 -6.01 8.24 11.10
C ARG A 138 -7.05 7.43 11.87
N LEU A 139 -7.54 6.35 11.29
CA LEU A 139 -8.55 5.49 11.92
C LEU A 139 -8.04 4.84 13.21
N VAL A 140 -6.84 4.28 13.17
CA VAL A 140 -6.23 3.61 14.32
C VAL A 140 -5.92 4.60 15.43
N GLN A 141 -5.35 5.76 15.12
CA GLN A 141 -5.02 6.78 16.12
C GLN A 141 -6.28 7.27 16.83
N GLN A 142 -7.30 7.65 16.08
CA GLN A 142 -8.55 8.14 16.65
C GLN A 142 -9.23 7.09 17.55
N ARG A 143 -9.32 5.86 17.08
CA ARG A 143 -9.96 4.80 17.85
C ARG A 143 -9.14 4.39 19.07
N ALA A 144 -7.83 4.27 18.93
CA ALA A 144 -6.96 3.94 20.05
C ALA A 144 -6.96 5.03 21.12
N GLU A 145 -6.93 6.31 20.74
CA GLU A 145 -7.08 7.44 21.69
C GLU A 145 -8.40 7.35 22.45
N PHE A 146 -9.49 7.05 21.75
CA PHE A 146 -10.80 6.88 22.38
C PHE A 146 -10.78 5.73 23.40
N ILE A 147 -10.19 4.58 23.07
CA ILE A 147 -10.09 3.43 23.97
C ILE A 147 -9.23 3.75 25.20
N PHE A 148 -8.10 4.45 25.04
CA PHE A 148 -7.26 4.86 26.17
C PHE A 148 -7.99 5.74 27.19
N GLN A 149 -9.01 6.46 26.77
CA GLN A 149 -9.81 7.33 27.63
C GLN A 149 -10.96 6.62 28.36
N GLN A 150 -11.21 5.34 28.06
CA GLN A 150 -12.29 4.59 28.69
C GLN A 150 -11.98 4.26 30.16
N ASN A 151 -13.04 4.21 30.99
CA ASN A 151 -12.90 3.98 32.42
C ASN A 151 -12.21 2.66 32.76
N TYR A 152 -12.50 1.59 32.05
CA TYR A 152 -11.88 0.30 32.30
C TYR A 152 -10.36 0.29 32.03
N VAL A 153 -9.90 1.12 31.10
CA VAL A 153 -8.46 1.32 30.83
C VAL A 153 -7.83 2.14 31.96
N LYS A 154 -8.50 3.20 32.42
CA LYS A 154 -8.04 4.01 33.56
C LYS A 154 -7.92 3.17 34.83
N VAL A 155 -8.88 2.31 35.09
CA VAL A 155 -8.86 1.38 36.23
C VAL A 155 -7.67 0.42 36.10
N ALA A 156 -7.43 -0.16 34.94
CA ALA A 156 -6.27 -1.03 34.72
C ALA A 156 -4.94 -0.29 34.98
N SER A 157 -4.83 0.96 34.54
CA SER A 157 -3.65 1.79 34.79
C SER A 157 -3.44 2.06 36.29
N THR A 158 -4.51 2.32 37.05
CA THR A 158 -4.42 2.52 38.52
C THR A 158 -4.03 1.24 39.25
N ARG A 159 -4.27 0.06 38.67
CA ARG A 159 -3.85 -1.24 39.21
C ARG A 159 -2.41 -1.61 38.88
N GLY A 160 -1.63 -0.70 38.28
CA GLY A 160 -0.22 -0.91 37.97
C GLY A 160 0.04 -1.58 36.62
N TRP A 161 -0.94 -1.67 35.71
CA TRP A 161 -0.73 -2.19 34.37
C TRP A 161 0.17 -1.26 33.56
N SER A 162 1.16 -1.84 32.89
CA SER A 162 1.99 -1.08 31.94
C SER A 162 1.20 -0.64 30.72
N LYS A 163 1.65 0.44 30.06
CA LYS A 163 1.04 0.90 28.79
C LYS A 163 1.04 -0.21 27.75
N PHE A 164 2.09 -1.03 27.67
CA PHE A 164 2.17 -2.14 26.75
C PHE A 164 1.10 -3.21 27.03
N SER A 165 0.87 -3.57 28.29
CA SER A 165 -0.15 -4.53 28.69
C SER A 165 -1.56 -4.02 28.38
N VAL A 166 -1.82 -2.72 28.62
CA VAL A 166 -3.07 -2.07 28.26
C VAL A 166 -3.25 -2.05 26.75
N LEU A 167 -2.21 -1.71 26.01
CA LEU A 167 -2.22 -1.71 24.55
C LEU A 167 -2.60 -3.09 24.00
N ARG A 168 -1.93 -4.13 24.45
CA ARG A 168 -2.15 -5.49 23.98
C ARG A 168 -3.52 -6.03 24.33
N LYS A 169 -3.96 -5.83 25.55
CA LYS A 169 -5.19 -6.46 26.08
C LYS A 169 -6.47 -5.70 25.72
N TYR A 170 -6.44 -4.37 25.75
CA TYR A 170 -7.64 -3.54 25.55
C TYR A 170 -7.62 -2.79 24.24
N VAL A 171 -6.53 -2.08 23.92
CA VAL A 171 -6.49 -1.16 22.78
C VAL A 171 -6.51 -1.91 21.47
N LEU A 172 -5.65 -2.89 21.28
CA LEU A 172 -5.60 -3.68 20.02
C LEU A 172 -6.90 -4.46 19.81
N ARG A 173 -7.42 -5.09 20.87
CA ARG A 173 -8.65 -5.87 20.81
C ARG A 173 -9.86 -5.05 20.39
N ASN A 174 -9.93 -3.79 20.76
CA ASN A 174 -11.04 -2.89 20.47
C ASN A 174 -10.79 -1.96 19.27
N THR A 175 -9.58 -1.87 18.77
CA THR A 175 -9.19 -1.01 17.67
C THR A 175 -9.09 -1.77 16.34
N LEU A 176 -8.41 -2.93 16.31
CA LEU A 176 -8.19 -3.67 15.08
C LEU A 176 -9.47 -4.16 14.40
N PRO A 177 -10.51 -4.64 15.10
CA PRO A 177 -11.76 -5.04 14.46
C PRO A 177 -12.45 -3.90 13.70
N LEU A 178 -12.20 -2.64 14.06
CA LEU A 178 -12.72 -1.48 13.35
C LEU A 178 -12.22 -1.40 11.90
N LEU A 179 -11.04 -1.93 11.61
CA LEU A 179 -10.47 -1.93 10.26
C LEU A 179 -11.22 -2.89 9.32
N ILE A 180 -11.88 -3.92 9.85
CA ILE A 180 -12.60 -4.91 9.04
C ILE A 180 -13.72 -4.26 8.20
N PRO A 181 -14.63 -3.45 8.74
CA PRO A 181 -15.63 -2.74 7.93
C PRO A 181 -15.03 -1.76 6.92
N HIS A 182 -13.85 -1.20 7.21
CA HIS A 182 -13.17 -0.27 6.32
C HIS A 182 -12.32 -0.94 5.23
N THR A 183 -12.18 -2.25 5.24
CA THR A 183 -11.36 -2.99 4.26
C THR A 183 -11.88 -2.77 2.83
N THR A 184 -13.18 -2.85 2.62
CA THR A 184 -13.80 -2.61 1.30
C THR A 184 -13.53 -1.20 0.81
N ARG A 185 -13.65 -0.20 1.67
CA ARG A 185 -13.36 1.20 1.33
C ARG A 185 -11.89 1.39 0.98
N LEU A 186 -10.97 0.83 1.75
CA LEU A 186 -9.54 0.90 1.48
C LEU A 186 -9.18 0.24 0.15
N PHE A 187 -9.75 -0.93 -0.11
CA PHE A 187 -9.52 -1.65 -1.36
C PHE A 187 -10.04 -0.88 -2.57
N THR A 188 -11.26 -0.32 -2.48
CA THR A 188 -11.85 0.53 -3.51
C THR A 188 -10.99 1.78 -3.77
N LEU A 189 -10.49 2.41 -2.73
CA LEU A 189 -9.62 3.57 -2.82
C LEU A 189 -8.33 3.24 -3.59
N VAL A 190 -7.69 2.13 -3.25
CA VAL A 190 -6.44 1.68 -3.89
C VAL A 190 -6.66 1.31 -5.35
N ILE A 191 -7.73 0.56 -5.66
CA ILE A 191 -8.06 0.20 -7.05
C ILE A 191 -8.33 1.44 -7.90
N THR A 192 -9.08 2.41 -7.38
CA THR A 192 -9.39 3.65 -8.10
C THR A 192 -8.12 4.41 -8.47
N GLN A 193 -7.16 4.48 -7.56
CA GLN A 193 -5.89 5.16 -7.81
C GLN A 193 -4.93 4.35 -8.67
N CYS A 194 -5.07 3.04 -8.67
CA CYS A 194 -4.24 2.13 -9.44
C CYS A 194 -4.29 2.43 -10.94
N MET A 195 -5.44 2.83 -11.47
CA MET A 195 -5.60 3.27 -12.85
C MET A 195 -4.57 4.33 -13.26
N LEU A 196 -4.46 5.38 -12.45
CA LEU A 196 -3.57 6.51 -12.73
C LEU A 196 -2.10 6.11 -12.61
N VAL A 197 -1.78 5.32 -11.59
CA VAL A 197 -0.42 4.84 -11.34
C VAL A 197 0.03 3.90 -12.47
N GLU A 198 -0.81 2.96 -12.88
CA GLU A 198 -0.51 2.04 -13.97
C GLU A 198 -0.23 2.76 -15.28
N ASN A 199 -1.03 3.78 -15.59
CA ASN A 199 -0.84 4.58 -16.79
C ASN A 199 0.45 5.41 -16.72
N THR A 200 0.73 6.03 -15.58
CA THR A 200 1.91 6.89 -15.40
C THR A 200 3.22 6.09 -15.42
N LEU A 201 3.25 4.94 -14.74
CA LEU A 201 4.46 4.15 -14.55
C LEU A 201 4.57 2.95 -15.51
N GLY A 202 3.71 2.87 -16.51
CA GLY A 202 3.76 1.82 -17.52
C GLY A 202 3.49 0.42 -17.00
N TRP A 203 2.70 0.29 -15.92
CA TRP A 203 2.31 -1.00 -15.37
C TRP A 203 1.20 -1.65 -16.20
N PRO A 204 1.37 -2.89 -16.65
CA PRO A 204 0.43 -3.53 -17.58
C PRO A 204 -0.80 -4.11 -16.90
N GLY A 205 -1.54 -3.29 -16.15
CA GLY A 205 -2.72 -3.67 -15.42
C GLY A 205 -4.04 -3.37 -16.15
N ILE A 206 -5.14 -3.73 -15.50
CA ILE A 206 -6.50 -3.54 -16.03
C ILE A 206 -6.88 -2.06 -16.19
N GLY A 207 -6.40 -1.19 -15.30
CA GLY A 207 -6.66 0.24 -15.38
C GLY A 207 -6.03 0.87 -16.61
N ARG A 208 -4.78 0.55 -16.90
CA ARG A 208 -4.10 0.98 -18.12
C ARG A 208 -4.79 0.45 -19.36
N TRP A 209 -5.16 -0.83 -19.35
CA TRP A 209 -5.87 -1.45 -20.46
C TRP A 209 -7.21 -0.76 -20.76
N LEU A 210 -7.98 -0.40 -19.71
CA LEU A 210 -9.25 0.33 -19.87
C LEU A 210 -9.03 1.74 -20.46
N ILE A 211 -8.01 2.46 -19.99
CA ILE A 211 -7.68 3.80 -20.52
C ILE A 211 -7.30 3.70 -22.00
N ASP A 212 -6.47 2.74 -22.36
CA ASP A 212 -6.05 2.52 -23.75
C ASP A 212 -7.24 2.17 -24.64
N ALA A 213 -8.14 1.30 -24.19
CA ALA A 213 -9.35 0.93 -24.92
C ALA A 213 -10.28 2.13 -25.17
N VAL A 214 -10.51 2.96 -24.15
CA VAL A 214 -11.32 4.18 -24.30
C VAL A 214 -10.67 5.18 -25.27
N THR A 215 -9.36 5.32 -25.20
CA THR A 215 -8.60 6.23 -26.08
C THR A 215 -8.65 5.78 -27.54
N GLN A 216 -8.61 4.46 -27.77
CA GLN A 216 -8.67 3.87 -29.11
C GLN A 216 -10.10 3.71 -29.63
N GLN A 217 -11.12 4.04 -28.84
CA GLN A 217 -12.55 3.90 -29.16
C GLN A 217 -12.94 2.45 -29.47
N ASP A 218 -12.32 1.48 -28.83
CA ASP A 218 -12.59 0.06 -28.99
C ASP A 218 -13.45 -0.51 -27.82
#